data_622468970bd2e0c6dc1a87216727dbc4
#
_entry.id   622468970bd2e0c6dc1a87216727dbc4
#
_cell.length_a   1.000
_cell.length_b   1.000
_cell.length_c   1.000
_cell.angle_alpha   90.00
_cell.angle_beta   90.00
_cell.angle_gamma   90.00
#
_symmetry.space_group_name_H-M   'P 1'
#
loop_
_entity.id
_entity.type
_entity.pdbx_description
1 polymer ?
#
loop_
_entity_poly.entity_id
_entity_poly.type
_entity_poly.pdbx_seq_one_letter_code
_entity_poly.pdbx_strand_id
1 'polypeptide(L)'
;QIVERTALALLTYVEENAEGFRVLTRDSPKTDPAGSFNSLLGDISIRVEDILTEAFKRQHLPAKGVPYYAQMLIGMTVYTCQYWADQRKLSKEQLAAHIVNLAWHGLSRMEAKPELRFESDKATKEAEKQERREIKEIAKRERKAAKEAQSQNNTESPAEQNAEQNTEQD
;
A
#
# COMPACT_ATOMS: atom_id res chain seq x y z
N GLN A 1 -24.43 5.63 -19.54
CA GLN A 1 -25.61 4.76 -19.55
C GLN A 1 -25.33 3.31 -19.09
N ILE A 2 -24.28 2.60 -19.63
CA ILE A 2 -24.00 1.22 -19.22
C ILE A 2 -23.59 1.17 -17.73
N VAL A 3 -22.66 2.01 -17.32
CA VAL A 3 -22.17 2.09 -15.93
C VAL A 3 -23.30 2.45 -14.96
N GLU A 4 -24.16 3.38 -15.34
CA GLU A 4 -25.32 3.77 -14.55
C GLU A 4 -26.30 2.59 -14.34
N ARG A 5 -26.62 1.88 -15.42
CA ARG A 5 -27.50 0.71 -15.35
C ARG A 5 -26.91 -0.41 -14.49
N THR A 6 -25.62 -0.64 -14.63
CA THR A 6 -24.91 -1.66 -13.83
C THR A 6 -24.91 -1.28 -12.35
N ALA A 7 -24.61 -0.03 -12.01
CA ALA A 7 -24.64 0.45 -10.63
C ALA A 7 -26.05 0.34 -10.03
N LEU A 8 -27.09 0.76 -10.77
CA LEU A 8 -28.48 0.65 -10.31
C LEU A 8 -28.93 -0.80 -10.15
N ALA A 9 -28.56 -1.69 -11.08
CA ALA A 9 -28.90 -3.11 -10.97
C ALA A 9 -28.27 -3.75 -9.74
N LEU A 10 -27.02 -3.44 -9.45
CA LEU A 10 -26.34 -3.94 -8.25
C LEU A 10 -26.98 -3.40 -6.97
N LEU A 11 -27.29 -2.09 -6.91
CA LEU A 11 -27.94 -1.49 -5.76
C LEU A 11 -29.35 -2.04 -5.53
N THR A 12 -30.09 -2.30 -6.60
CA THR A 12 -31.41 -2.96 -6.52
C THR A 12 -31.26 -4.38 -5.97
N TYR A 13 -30.29 -5.15 -6.46
CA TYR A 13 -30.00 -6.48 -5.93
C TYR A 13 -29.66 -6.44 -4.43
N VAL A 14 -28.82 -5.49 -4.00
CA VAL A 14 -28.47 -5.30 -2.58
C VAL A 14 -29.69 -4.89 -1.75
N GLU A 15 -30.57 -4.06 -2.29
CA GLU A 15 -31.80 -3.64 -1.61
C GLU A 15 -32.77 -4.81 -1.40
N GLU A 16 -32.95 -5.63 -2.42
CA GLU A 16 -33.88 -6.79 -2.40
C GLU A 16 -33.30 -7.96 -1.59
N ASN A 17 -31.97 -8.09 -1.50
CA ASN A 17 -31.27 -9.21 -0.88
C ASN A 17 -30.33 -8.77 0.24
N ALA A 18 -30.69 -7.77 1.03
CA ALA A 18 -29.79 -7.13 2.00
C ALA A 18 -29.19 -8.14 3.00
N GLU A 19 -29.96 -9.09 3.52
CA GLU A 19 -29.46 -10.10 4.44
C GLU A 19 -28.53 -11.11 3.76
N GLY A 20 -28.90 -11.59 2.58
CA GLY A 20 -28.07 -12.49 1.78
C GLY A 20 -26.74 -11.82 1.39
N PHE A 21 -26.80 -10.54 0.98
CA PHE A 21 -25.64 -9.76 0.65
C PHE A 21 -24.72 -9.53 1.87
N ARG A 22 -25.27 -9.29 3.06
CA ARG A 22 -24.51 -9.20 4.32
C ARG A 22 -23.79 -10.49 4.66
N VAL A 23 -24.48 -11.63 4.54
CA VAL A 23 -23.89 -12.96 4.79
C VAL A 23 -22.77 -13.22 3.79
N LEU A 24 -23.01 -12.99 2.50
CA LEU A 24 -22.02 -13.20 1.44
C LEU A 24 -20.78 -12.35 1.58
N THR A 25 -20.90 -11.13 2.10
CA THR A 25 -19.77 -10.20 2.24
C THR A 25 -19.07 -10.29 3.59
N ARG A 26 -19.75 -10.72 4.65
CA ARG A 26 -19.21 -10.83 6.01
C ARG A 26 -18.56 -12.19 6.29
N ASP A 27 -19.20 -13.25 5.88
CA ASP A 27 -18.79 -14.62 6.26
C ASP A 27 -17.79 -15.26 5.30
N SER A 28 -17.42 -14.52 4.27
CA SER A 28 -16.22 -14.71 3.44
C SER A 28 -15.80 -16.13 2.98
N PRO A 29 -14.91 -16.21 2.05
CA PRO A 29 -14.83 -17.14 0.91
C PRO A 29 -14.47 -18.58 1.26
N LYS A 30 -14.39 -18.99 2.52
CA LYS A 30 -14.06 -20.37 2.89
C LYS A 30 -15.28 -21.28 3.06
N THR A 31 -16.48 -20.74 3.12
CA THR A 31 -17.73 -21.48 3.45
C THR A 31 -18.91 -21.19 2.55
N ASP A 32 -18.70 -20.57 1.37
CA ASP A 32 -19.76 -20.48 0.37
C ASP A 32 -19.88 -21.85 -0.37
N PRO A 33 -20.85 -22.72 0.00
CA PRO A 33 -20.96 -24.04 -0.62
C PRO A 33 -21.38 -23.98 -2.09
N ALA A 34 -21.88 -22.84 -2.55
CA ALA A 34 -22.39 -22.65 -3.90
C ALA A 34 -21.47 -21.84 -4.81
N GLY A 35 -20.44 -21.15 -4.28
CA GLY A 35 -19.54 -20.33 -5.07
C GLY A 35 -20.21 -19.19 -5.85
N SER A 36 -21.50 -18.95 -5.59
CA SER A 36 -22.34 -18.13 -6.46
C SER A 36 -21.97 -16.65 -6.44
N PHE A 37 -21.60 -16.12 -5.29
CA PHE A 37 -21.20 -14.70 -5.20
C PHE A 37 -19.82 -14.45 -5.79
N ASN A 38 -18.85 -15.31 -5.51
CA ASN A 38 -17.52 -15.23 -6.08
C ASN A 38 -17.55 -15.47 -7.60
N SER A 39 -18.39 -16.37 -8.08
CA SER A 39 -18.63 -16.58 -9.51
C SER A 39 -19.24 -15.35 -10.14
N LEU A 40 -20.28 -14.76 -9.52
CA LEU A 40 -20.90 -13.52 -10.00
C LEU A 40 -19.91 -12.34 -10.05
N LEU A 41 -19.10 -12.17 -9.01
CA LEU A 41 -18.07 -11.15 -9.00
C LEU A 41 -17.00 -11.41 -10.06
N GLY A 42 -16.65 -12.67 -10.31
CA GLY A 42 -15.75 -13.08 -11.39
C GLY A 42 -16.30 -12.69 -12.76
N ASP A 43 -17.55 -13.01 -13.05
CA ASP A 43 -18.22 -12.67 -14.31
C ASP A 43 -18.35 -11.14 -14.48
N ILE A 44 -18.64 -10.42 -13.41
CA ILE A 44 -18.67 -8.94 -13.44
C ILE A 44 -17.27 -8.40 -13.70
N SER A 45 -16.22 -8.97 -13.08
CA SER A 45 -14.85 -8.56 -13.28
C SER A 45 -14.43 -8.65 -14.74
N ILE A 46 -14.70 -9.79 -15.38
CA ILE A 46 -14.39 -10.00 -16.79
C ILE A 46 -15.07 -8.93 -17.66
N ARG A 47 -16.35 -8.68 -17.44
CA ARG A 47 -17.08 -7.66 -18.22
C ARG A 47 -16.58 -6.24 -18.00
N VAL A 48 -16.21 -5.90 -16.75
CA VAL A 48 -15.63 -4.59 -16.44
C VAL A 48 -14.25 -4.45 -17.08
N GLU A 49 -13.44 -5.50 -17.07
CA GLU A 49 -12.14 -5.53 -17.74
C GLU A 49 -12.27 -5.35 -19.26
N ASP A 50 -13.23 -6.01 -19.89
CA ASP A 50 -13.50 -5.83 -21.33
C ASP A 50 -13.85 -4.38 -21.67
N ILE A 51 -14.77 -3.78 -20.90
CA ILE A 51 -15.18 -2.38 -21.09
C ILE A 51 -14.00 -1.42 -20.90
N LEU A 52 -13.21 -1.64 -19.85
CA LEU A 52 -12.03 -0.82 -19.55
C LEU A 52 -10.96 -1.00 -20.62
N THR A 53 -10.74 -2.21 -21.13
CA THR A 53 -9.78 -2.48 -22.20
C THR A 53 -10.09 -1.65 -23.44
N GLU A 54 -11.36 -1.61 -23.84
CA GLU A 54 -11.77 -0.77 -24.99
C GLU A 54 -11.64 0.74 -24.69
N ALA A 55 -11.94 1.17 -23.47
CA ALA A 55 -11.76 2.56 -23.07
C ALA A 55 -10.28 2.98 -23.06
N PHE A 56 -9.40 2.11 -22.54
CA PHE A 56 -7.95 2.33 -22.50
C PHE A 56 -7.34 2.40 -23.90
N LYS A 57 -7.76 1.51 -24.82
CA LYS A 57 -7.34 1.56 -26.23
C LYS A 57 -7.68 2.92 -26.85
N ARG A 58 -8.92 3.40 -26.66
CA ARG A 58 -9.36 4.70 -27.23
C ARG A 58 -8.58 5.89 -26.68
N GLN A 59 -8.12 5.81 -25.43
CA GLN A 59 -7.36 6.87 -24.77
C GLN A 59 -5.84 6.66 -24.86
N HIS A 60 -5.38 5.66 -25.59
CA HIS A 60 -3.96 5.30 -25.70
C HIS A 60 -3.28 5.02 -24.36
N LEU A 61 -4.04 4.47 -23.41
CA LEU A 61 -3.55 4.11 -22.07
C LEU A 61 -2.98 2.68 -22.06
N PRO A 62 -1.98 2.40 -21.18
CA PRO A 62 -1.39 1.07 -21.07
C PRO A 62 -2.39 0.04 -20.54
N ALA A 63 -2.65 -1.02 -21.31
CA ALA A 63 -3.57 -2.10 -20.94
C ALA A 63 -3.19 -2.84 -19.64
N LYS A 64 -1.93 -2.77 -19.24
CA LYS A 64 -1.40 -3.38 -17.99
C LYS A 64 -2.13 -2.91 -16.74
N GLY A 65 -2.71 -1.69 -16.74
CA GLY A 65 -3.47 -1.14 -15.63
C GLY A 65 -4.90 -1.65 -15.51
N VAL A 66 -5.48 -2.19 -16.58
CA VAL A 66 -6.91 -2.54 -16.67
C VAL A 66 -7.38 -3.43 -15.53
N PRO A 67 -6.73 -4.55 -15.18
CA PRO A 67 -7.21 -5.41 -14.10
C PRO A 67 -7.27 -4.69 -12.75
N TYR A 68 -6.32 -3.82 -12.47
CA TYR A 68 -6.31 -3.06 -11.21
C TYR A 68 -7.45 -2.06 -11.14
N TYR A 69 -7.73 -1.35 -12.23
CA TYR A 69 -8.86 -0.41 -12.28
C TYR A 69 -10.20 -1.12 -12.23
N ALA A 70 -10.33 -2.31 -12.82
CA ALA A 70 -11.52 -3.14 -12.68
C ALA A 70 -11.74 -3.51 -11.21
N GLN A 71 -10.73 -3.98 -10.51
CA GLN A 71 -10.82 -4.32 -9.09
C GLN A 71 -11.10 -3.10 -8.20
N MET A 72 -10.51 -1.94 -8.51
CA MET A 72 -10.83 -0.69 -7.80
C MET A 72 -12.30 -0.31 -7.94
N LEU A 73 -12.86 -0.37 -9.15
CA LEU A 73 -14.26 -0.04 -9.40
C LEU A 73 -15.21 -1.01 -8.71
N ILE A 74 -14.93 -2.31 -8.79
CA ILE A 74 -15.75 -3.35 -8.16
C ILE A 74 -15.66 -3.20 -6.65
N GLY A 75 -14.46 -3.13 -6.08
CA GLY A 75 -14.26 -2.99 -4.65
C GLY A 75 -14.94 -1.73 -4.09
N MET A 76 -14.73 -0.58 -4.74
CA MET A 76 -15.39 0.67 -4.36
C MET A 76 -16.92 0.49 -4.35
N THR A 77 -17.49 -0.10 -5.39
CA THR A 77 -18.93 -0.28 -5.51
C THR A 77 -19.45 -1.23 -4.45
N VAL A 78 -18.84 -2.40 -4.28
CA VAL A 78 -19.26 -3.43 -3.31
C VAL A 78 -19.19 -2.88 -1.87
N TYR A 79 -18.09 -2.30 -1.45
CA TYR A 79 -17.95 -1.74 -0.10
C TYR A 79 -18.89 -0.57 0.15
N THR A 80 -19.13 0.28 -0.86
CA THR A 80 -20.10 1.37 -0.74
C THR A 80 -21.52 0.85 -0.61
N CYS A 81 -21.88 -0.20 -1.35
CA CYS A 81 -23.19 -0.87 -1.23
C CYS A 81 -23.39 -1.51 0.15
N GLN A 82 -22.34 -2.14 0.72
CA GLN A 82 -22.40 -2.68 2.09
C GLN A 82 -22.71 -1.59 3.11
N TYR A 83 -21.96 -0.49 3.05
CA TYR A 83 -22.19 0.63 3.95
C TYR A 83 -23.58 1.23 3.79
N TRP A 84 -24.04 1.38 2.54
CA TRP A 84 -25.35 1.92 2.25
C TRP A 84 -26.48 1.02 2.74
N ALA A 85 -26.33 -0.30 2.61
CA ALA A 85 -27.33 -1.27 3.10
C ALA A 85 -27.63 -1.10 4.59
N ASP A 86 -26.65 -0.67 5.37
CA ASP A 86 -26.81 -0.41 6.81
C ASP A 86 -27.36 0.98 7.13
N GLN A 87 -26.95 2.01 6.38
CA GLN A 87 -27.26 3.40 6.71
C GLN A 87 -28.51 3.93 6.00
N ARG A 88 -28.74 3.56 4.75
CA ARG A 88 -29.86 3.95 3.86
C ARG A 88 -30.25 5.45 3.88
N LYS A 89 -29.24 6.32 4.05
CA LYS A 89 -29.42 7.78 4.09
C LYS A 89 -29.66 8.41 2.72
N LEU A 90 -29.14 7.78 1.67
CA LEU A 90 -29.32 8.19 0.27
C LEU A 90 -30.27 7.20 -0.41
N SER A 91 -31.01 7.66 -1.43
CA SER A 91 -31.70 6.72 -2.31
C SER A 91 -30.69 5.94 -3.18
N LYS A 92 -31.09 4.81 -3.72
CA LYS A 92 -30.22 4.01 -4.61
C LYS A 92 -29.82 4.78 -5.86
N GLU A 93 -30.69 5.63 -6.38
CA GLU A 93 -30.44 6.47 -7.55
C GLU A 93 -29.39 7.54 -7.23
N GLN A 94 -29.49 8.18 -6.06
CA GLN A 94 -28.51 9.15 -5.61
C GLN A 94 -27.14 8.50 -5.41
N LEU A 95 -27.10 7.34 -4.77
CA LEU A 95 -25.85 6.61 -4.58
C LEU A 95 -25.23 6.16 -5.90
N ALA A 96 -26.05 5.63 -6.83
CA ALA A 96 -25.59 5.29 -8.17
C ALA A 96 -24.99 6.49 -8.89
N ALA A 97 -25.64 7.65 -8.79
CA ALA A 97 -25.13 8.88 -9.40
C ALA A 97 -23.75 9.29 -8.82
N HIS A 98 -23.57 9.17 -7.49
CA HIS A 98 -22.27 9.44 -6.86
C HIS A 98 -21.17 8.47 -7.31
N ILE A 99 -21.46 7.18 -7.35
CA ILE A 99 -20.51 6.16 -7.82
C ILE A 99 -20.11 6.43 -9.27
N VAL A 100 -21.09 6.66 -10.13
CA VAL A 100 -20.84 6.94 -11.57
C VAL A 100 -20.06 8.23 -11.76
N ASN A 101 -20.41 9.29 -11.04
CA ASN A 101 -19.71 10.56 -11.11
C ASN A 101 -18.22 10.42 -10.72
N LEU A 102 -17.95 9.72 -9.61
CA LEU A 102 -16.58 9.46 -9.17
C LEU A 102 -15.80 8.63 -10.18
N ALA A 103 -16.38 7.52 -10.64
CA ALA A 103 -15.77 6.64 -11.62
C ALA A 103 -15.49 7.36 -12.94
N TRP A 104 -16.46 8.11 -13.45
CA TRP A 104 -16.32 8.84 -14.73
C TRP A 104 -15.26 9.92 -14.67
N HIS A 105 -15.26 10.75 -13.65
CA HIS A 105 -14.27 11.81 -13.52
C HIS A 105 -12.86 11.28 -13.23
N GLY A 106 -12.74 10.16 -12.54
CA GLY A 106 -11.47 9.45 -12.38
C GLY A 106 -10.96 8.90 -13.72
N LEU A 107 -11.78 8.10 -14.40
CA LEU A 107 -11.40 7.43 -15.66
C LEU A 107 -11.18 8.39 -16.83
N SER A 108 -11.88 9.53 -16.88
CA SER A 108 -11.75 10.49 -18.00
C SER A 108 -10.47 11.33 -17.96
N ARG A 109 -9.75 11.31 -16.85
CA ARG A 109 -8.53 12.11 -16.64
C ARG A 109 -7.32 11.26 -16.25
N MET A 110 -7.31 10.01 -16.65
CA MET A 110 -6.23 9.09 -16.31
C MET A 110 -4.94 9.43 -17.04
N GLU A 111 -3.86 9.41 -16.30
CA GLU A 111 -2.50 9.55 -16.82
C GLU A 111 -1.98 8.18 -17.30
N ALA A 112 -1.27 8.16 -18.45
CA ALA A 112 -0.67 6.92 -18.97
C ALA A 112 0.43 6.36 -18.04
N LYS A 113 1.09 7.24 -17.27
CA LYS A 113 2.11 6.90 -16.26
C LYS A 113 1.83 7.73 -15.01
N PRO A 114 0.89 7.29 -14.15
CA PRO A 114 0.61 8.00 -12.92
C PRO A 114 1.82 7.93 -11.99
N GLU A 115 2.25 9.09 -11.51
CA GLU A 115 3.35 9.21 -10.54
C GLU A 115 2.82 9.83 -9.24
N LEU A 116 3.38 9.41 -8.11
CA LEU A 116 3.08 10.04 -6.84
C LEU A 116 3.66 11.46 -6.85
N ARG A 117 2.80 12.45 -6.63
CA ARG A 117 3.22 13.87 -6.60
C ARG A 117 3.91 14.30 -5.32
N PHE A 118 3.92 13.44 -4.32
CA PHE A 118 4.77 13.67 -3.16
C PHE A 118 6.21 13.49 -3.58
N GLU A 119 7.04 14.50 -3.31
CA GLU A 119 8.48 14.38 -3.48
C GLU A 119 8.89 13.06 -2.88
N SER A 120 9.19 12.16 -3.77
CA SER A 120 9.24 10.77 -3.43
C SER A 120 10.36 10.56 -2.46
N ASP A 121 10.10 9.71 -1.52
CA ASP A 121 11.00 8.85 -0.79
C ASP A 121 12.43 8.65 -1.35
N LYS A 122 12.74 9.06 -2.57
CA LYS A 122 14.10 9.03 -3.10
C LYS A 122 15.00 10.03 -2.40
N ALA A 123 14.58 11.30 -2.29
CA ALA A 123 15.38 12.32 -1.62
C ALA A 123 15.47 12.00 -0.11
N THR A 124 14.36 11.56 0.50
CA THR A 124 14.34 11.14 1.91
C THR A 124 15.18 9.90 2.13
N LYS A 125 15.06 8.88 1.26
CA LYS A 125 15.89 7.66 1.34
C LYS A 125 17.37 7.89 1.03
N GLU A 126 17.68 8.81 0.14
CA GLU A 126 19.06 9.22 -0.12
C GLU A 126 19.64 10.00 1.05
N ALA A 127 18.88 10.90 1.66
CA ALA A 127 19.27 11.62 2.88
C ALA A 127 19.49 10.67 4.06
N GLU A 128 18.54 9.76 4.34
CA GLU A 128 18.69 8.73 5.37
C GLU A 128 19.87 7.79 5.12
N LYS A 129 20.13 7.45 3.87
CA LYS A 129 21.28 6.61 3.50
C LYS A 129 22.60 7.34 3.68
N GLN A 130 22.60 8.63 3.43
CA GLN A 130 23.78 9.48 3.63
C GLN A 130 24.06 9.69 5.11
N GLU A 131 23.04 9.99 5.91
CA GLU A 131 23.15 10.11 7.36
C GLU A 131 23.64 8.80 8.01
N ARG A 132 23.12 7.65 7.61
CA ARG A 132 23.61 6.34 8.07
C ARG A 132 25.07 6.07 7.69
N ARG A 133 25.54 6.58 6.57
CA ARG A 133 26.95 6.46 6.17
C ARG A 133 27.83 7.35 7.04
N GLU A 134 27.42 8.57 7.30
CA GLU A 134 28.15 9.51 8.14
C GLU A 134 28.26 9.00 9.59
N ILE A 135 27.17 8.49 10.16
CA ILE A 135 27.18 7.87 11.51
C ILE A 135 28.14 6.67 11.56
N LYS A 136 28.16 5.82 10.54
CA LYS A 136 29.11 4.68 10.48
C LYS A 136 30.55 5.13 10.37
N GLU A 137 30.85 6.18 9.62
CA GLU A 137 32.18 6.74 9.48
C GLU A 137 32.66 7.36 10.79
N ILE A 138 31.80 8.11 11.48
CA ILE A 138 32.10 8.68 12.80
C ILE A 138 32.40 7.56 13.81
N ALA A 139 31.52 6.56 13.92
CA ALA A 139 31.74 5.44 14.81
C ALA A 139 33.01 4.62 14.50
N LYS A 140 33.39 4.54 13.22
CA LYS A 140 34.65 3.88 12.81
C LYS A 140 35.87 4.71 13.21
N ARG A 141 35.82 6.03 13.10
CA ARG A 141 36.88 6.95 13.54
C ARG A 141 37.05 6.90 15.05
N GLU A 142 35.96 6.93 15.79
CA GLU A 142 36.00 6.83 17.26
C GLU A 142 36.59 5.50 17.76
N ARG A 143 36.18 4.37 17.13
CA ARG A 143 36.77 3.05 17.44
C ARG A 143 38.27 2.97 17.13
N LYS A 144 38.71 3.64 16.07
CA LYS A 144 40.13 3.67 15.71
C LYS A 144 40.93 4.51 16.70
N ALA A 145 40.43 5.69 17.06
CA ALA A 145 41.03 6.56 18.07
C ALA A 145 41.09 5.89 19.46
N ALA A 146 40.04 5.19 19.87
CA ALA A 146 40.01 4.44 21.11
C ALA A 146 41.06 3.30 21.15
N LYS A 147 41.26 2.61 20.02
CA LYS A 147 42.30 1.55 19.91
C LYS A 147 43.73 2.13 19.95
N GLU A 148 43.96 3.27 19.30
CA GLU A 148 45.22 3.96 19.31
C GLU A 148 45.57 4.49 20.72
N ALA A 149 44.61 5.05 21.44
CA ALA A 149 44.74 5.47 22.83
C ALA A 149 45.04 4.29 23.79
N GLN A 150 44.37 3.15 23.63
CA GLN A 150 44.68 1.95 24.40
C GLN A 150 46.06 1.38 24.09
N SER A 151 46.54 1.47 22.88
CA SER A 151 47.88 1.00 22.48
C SER A 151 48.98 1.86 23.08
N GLN A 152 48.78 3.18 23.21
CA GLN A 152 49.72 4.10 23.85
C GLN A 152 49.82 3.90 25.37
N ASN A 153 48.67 3.66 26.03
CA ASN A 153 48.63 3.42 27.48
C ASN A 153 49.30 2.09 27.89
N ASN A 154 49.32 1.11 26.96
CA ASN A 154 49.93 -0.19 27.22
C ASN A 154 51.47 -0.21 26.98
N THR A 155 52.02 0.88 26.36
CA THR A 155 53.48 1.04 26.12
C THR A 155 54.18 1.82 27.24
N GLU A 156 53.43 2.55 28.10
CA GLU A 156 54.01 3.35 29.16
C GLU A 156 54.09 2.62 30.55
N SER A 157 53.56 1.40 30.69
CA SER A 157 53.47 0.72 31.97
C SER A 157 54.47 -0.41 32.32
N PRO A 158 55.65 -0.61 31.68
CA PRO A 158 56.61 -1.59 32.17
C PRO A 158 57.89 -0.99 32.79
N ALA A 159 58.05 0.34 32.90
CA ALA A 159 59.34 0.91 33.32
C ALA A 159 59.45 1.33 34.80
N GLU A 160 58.33 1.43 35.52
CA GLU A 160 58.36 1.92 36.91
C GLU A 160 58.27 0.82 38.00
N GLN A 161 58.00 -0.43 37.65
CA GLN A 161 57.88 -1.53 38.66
C GLN A 161 59.17 -2.29 38.89
N ASN A 162 60.29 -1.98 38.24
CA ASN A 162 61.56 -2.65 38.43
C ASN A 162 62.59 -1.84 39.24
N ALA A 163 62.24 -0.65 39.74
CA ALA A 163 63.16 0.23 40.50
C ALA A 163 63.01 0.09 42.04
N GLU A 164 61.95 -0.53 42.55
CA GLU A 164 61.72 -0.63 44.02
C GLU A 164 62.08 -1.97 44.64
N GLN A 165 62.55 -2.97 43.88
CA GLN A 165 62.89 -4.29 44.48
C GLN A 165 64.38 -4.52 44.67
N ASN A 166 65.24 -3.50 44.54
CA ASN A 166 66.71 -3.70 44.67
C ASN A 166 67.38 -2.87 45.78
N THR A 167 66.65 -2.46 46.85
CA THR A 167 67.20 -1.68 47.97
C THR A 167 66.91 -2.26 49.33
N GLU A 168 66.66 -3.55 49.46
CA GLU A 168 66.59 -4.23 50.73
C GLU A 168 67.35 -5.57 50.71
N GLN A 169 68.66 -5.53 50.51
CA GLN A 169 69.65 -6.54 50.98
C GLN A 169 71.04 -5.92 50.85
N ASP A 170 71.47 -5.17 51.93
CA ASP A 170 72.81 -5.18 52.58
C ASP A 170 72.69 -4.58 53.97
#